data_682141037568590cb46fecca3f552705
#
_entry.id   682141037568590cb46fecca3f552705
#
_cell.length_a   1.000
_cell.length_b   1.000
_cell.length_c   1.000
_cell.angle_alpha   90.00
_cell.angle_beta   90.00
_cell.angle_gamma   90.00
#
_symmetry.space_group_name_H-M   'P 1'
#
loop_
_entity.id
_entity.type
_entity.pdbx_description
1 polymer ?
#
loop_
_entity_poly.entity_id
_entity_poly.type
_entity_poly.pdbx_seq_one_letter_code
_entity_poly.pdbx_strand_id
1 'polypeptide(L)'
;MKLKVLSAVPYKGNSIYELRKILSQNDVDLYVFPEGFLDSNTLTEALKIIKNEQKYIITGFKDLRNNGQHKVLVIDNGKIVDEYTKCILTKGEKEKGKQHGEKITCVNTKFGKIGVLICYEIHFPEVARIMSLEDPIMLINIIGTGMYHDLQLEQWTTLAKARAIENEVYILGCSHYEEEIPLAYVYNSVGRCELMKTNECGGFVVEVDLDKSNAKVINYLEDRVPRLFNVLSE
;
A
#
# COMPACT_ATOMS: atom_id res chain seq x y z
N MET A 1 -17.93 5.90 -8.75
CA MET A 1 -18.10 5.31 -7.39
C MET A 1 -17.10 5.98 -6.46
N LYS A 2 -17.56 6.50 -5.33
CA LYS A 2 -16.69 7.11 -4.32
C LYS A 2 -16.40 6.13 -3.21
N LEU A 3 -15.14 6.08 -2.77
CA LEU A 3 -14.65 5.20 -1.73
C LEU A 3 -13.94 6.04 -0.64
N LYS A 4 -14.38 5.92 0.61
CA LYS A 4 -13.68 6.51 1.75
C LYS A 4 -12.58 5.57 2.19
N VAL A 5 -11.33 6.03 2.07
CA VAL A 5 -10.15 5.25 2.44
C VAL A 5 -9.42 5.97 3.57
N LEU A 6 -8.98 5.20 4.56
CA LEU A 6 -8.13 5.69 5.63
C LEU A 6 -6.69 5.21 5.43
N SER A 7 -5.77 6.15 5.33
CA SER A 7 -4.33 5.93 5.38
C SER A 7 -3.86 6.02 6.83
N ALA A 8 -3.43 4.91 7.40
CA ALA A 8 -3.01 4.84 8.80
C ALA A 8 -1.52 5.12 8.96
N VAL A 9 -1.19 5.98 9.93
CA VAL A 9 0.18 6.23 10.41
C VAL A 9 0.22 5.88 11.91
N PRO A 10 0.27 4.59 12.26
CA PRO A 10 0.28 4.12 13.64
C PRO A 10 1.67 4.29 14.29
N TYR A 11 1.71 4.42 15.61
CA TYR A 11 2.95 4.24 16.36
C TYR A 11 3.48 2.82 16.18
N LYS A 12 4.78 2.70 15.93
CA LYS A 12 5.44 1.39 15.82
C LYS A 12 5.56 0.73 17.21
N GLY A 13 5.42 -0.59 17.24
CA GLY A 13 5.65 -1.41 18.42
C GLY A 13 4.40 -1.81 19.22
N ASN A 14 3.23 -1.20 19.01
CA ASN A 14 1.99 -1.60 19.69
C ASN A 14 0.81 -1.70 18.72
N SER A 15 0.92 -2.62 17.75
CA SER A 15 -0.03 -2.75 16.64
C SER A 15 -1.47 -3.02 17.10
N ILE A 16 -1.68 -3.80 18.15
CA ILE A 16 -3.02 -4.13 18.66
C ILE A 16 -3.71 -2.90 19.27
N TYR A 17 -2.99 -2.12 20.05
CA TYR A 17 -3.52 -0.88 20.62
C TYR A 17 -3.85 0.14 19.50
N GLU A 18 -2.92 0.37 18.58
CA GLU A 18 -3.12 1.31 17.46
C GLU A 18 -4.25 0.84 16.52
N LEU A 19 -4.38 -0.48 16.28
CA LEU A 19 -5.51 -1.02 15.52
C LEU A 19 -6.84 -0.63 16.17
N ARG A 20 -7.03 -0.93 17.46
CA ARG A 20 -8.26 -0.59 18.20
C ARG A 20 -8.55 0.91 18.14
N LYS A 21 -7.54 1.74 18.42
CA LYS A 21 -7.65 3.19 18.42
C LYS A 21 -8.10 3.74 17.06
N ILE A 22 -7.45 3.31 15.97
CA ILE A 22 -7.75 3.80 14.63
C ILE A 22 -9.13 3.32 14.15
N LEU A 23 -9.51 2.07 14.41
CA LEU A 23 -10.82 1.54 14.02
C LEU A 23 -11.96 2.22 14.78
N SER A 24 -11.79 2.53 16.07
CA SER A 24 -12.84 3.15 16.89
C SER A 24 -13.11 4.61 16.56
N GLN A 25 -12.13 5.31 15.99
CA GLN A 25 -12.21 6.76 15.73
C GLN A 25 -12.77 7.11 14.36
N ASN A 26 -12.84 6.15 13.44
CA ASN A 26 -13.15 6.40 12.04
C ASN A 26 -14.18 5.39 11.51
N ASP A 27 -15.06 5.87 10.63
CA ASP A 27 -15.96 5.02 9.86
C ASP A 27 -15.73 5.26 8.37
N VAL A 28 -15.01 4.32 7.75
CA VAL A 28 -14.60 4.36 6.34
C VAL A 28 -14.80 2.99 5.69
N ASP A 29 -14.79 2.95 4.37
CA ASP A 29 -14.99 1.73 3.60
C ASP A 29 -13.76 0.82 3.63
N LEU A 30 -12.55 1.40 3.62
CA LEU A 30 -11.26 0.69 3.57
C LEU A 30 -10.24 1.34 4.50
N TYR A 31 -9.61 0.52 5.35
CA TYR A 31 -8.49 0.90 6.18
C TYR A 31 -7.19 0.36 5.59
N VAL A 32 -6.15 1.18 5.51
CA VAL A 32 -4.82 0.79 5.02
C VAL A 32 -3.78 1.01 6.10
N PHE A 33 -3.06 -0.07 6.46
CA PHE A 33 -1.99 -0.06 7.45
C PHE A 33 -0.63 -0.35 6.82
N PRO A 34 0.47 0.19 7.38
CA PRO A 34 1.80 0.11 6.77
C PRO A 34 2.42 -1.30 6.77
N GLU A 35 3.56 -1.45 6.06
CA GLU A 35 4.33 -2.70 5.99
C GLU A 35 4.72 -3.19 7.39
N GLY A 36 4.48 -4.48 7.66
CA GLY A 36 4.85 -5.11 8.93
C GLY A 36 4.06 -4.60 10.15
N PHE A 37 2.91 -3.96 9.94
CA PHE A 37 2.03 -3.51 11.03
C PHE A 37 1.56 -4.67 11.90
N LEU A 38 1.16 -5.79 11.29
CA LEU A 38 0.89 -7.05 11.98
C LEU A 38 2.02 -8.06 11.76
N ASP A 39 2.11 -9.02 12.65
CA ASP A 39 3.00 -10.18 12.53
C ASP A 39 2.31 -11.48 12.96
N SER A 40 3.02 -12.60 12.88
CA SER A 40 2.48 -13.90 13.26
C SER A 40 2.00 -14.00 14.72
N ASN A 41 2.51 -13.16 15.63
CA ASN A 41 2.14 -13.16 17.04
C ASN A 41 0.85 -12.35 17.28
N THR A 42 0.64 -11.28 16.53
CA THR A 42 -0.48 -10.35 16.70
C THR A 42 -1.68 -10.66 15.82
N LEU A 43 -1.51 -11.46 14.75
CA LEU A 43 -2.54 -11.72 13.74
C LEU A 43 -3.85 -12.26 14.32
N THR A 44 -3.77 -13.27 15.19
CA THR A 44 -4.99 -13.92 15.74
C THR A 44 -5.86 -12.96 16.53
N GLU A 45 -5.25 -12.07 17.34
CA GLU A 45 -5.99 -11.05 18.09
C GLU A 45 -6.53 -9.97 17.15
N ALA A 46 -5.73 -9.52 16.17
CA ALA A 46 -6.15 -8.54 15.19
C ALA A 46 -7.39 -9.01 14.41
N LEU A 47 -7.41 -10.27 13.94
CA LEU A 47 -8.57 -10.83 13.24
C LEU A 47 -9.85 -10.82 14.08
N LYS A 48 -9.75 -11.09 15.40
CA LYS A 48 -10.91 -11.01 16.32
C LYS A 48 -11.41 -9.57 16.44
N ILE A 49 -10.52 -8.59 16.58
CA ILE A 49 -10.88 -7.17 16.66
C ILE A 49 -11.58 -6.73 15.37
N ILE A 50 -10.97 -7.01 14.20
CA ILE A 50 -11.51 -6.64 12.89
C ILE A 50 -12.90 -7.24 12.66
N LYS A 51 -13.10 -8.49 13.11
CA LYS A 51 -14.41 -9.16 13.06
C LYS A 51 -15.45 -8.45 13.91
N ASN A 52 -15.09 -8.09 15.14
CA ASN A 52 -16.02 -7.44 16.07
C ASN A 52 -16.43 -6.05 15.59
N GLU A 53 -15.51 -5.32 14.98
CA GLU A 53 -15.72 -3.99 14.41
C GLU A 53 -16.31 -4.02 12.98
N GLN A 54 -16.45 -5.19 12.37
CA GLN A 54 -16.98 -5.40 11.01
C GLN A 54 -16.28 -4.56 9.95
N LYS A 55 -14.93 -4.51 9.99
CA LYS A 55 -14.13 -3.64 9.13
C LYS A 55 -13.48 -4.38 7.97
N TYR A 56 -13.14 -3.62 6.90
CA TYR A 56 -12.40 -4.07 5.73
C TYR A 56 -11.01 -3.42 5.71
N ILE A 57 -9.97 -4.25 5.67
CA ILE A 57 -8.61 -3.79 5.94
C ILE A 57 -7.63 -4.36 4.91
N ILE A 58 -6.70 -3.52 4.44
CA ILE A 58 -5.45 -3.91 3.80
C ILE A 58 -4.31 -3.58 4.76
N THR A 59 -3.47 -4.56 5.09
CA THR A 59 -2.40 -4.39 6.07
C THR A 59 -1.12 -5.10 5.68
N GLY A 60 0.01 -4.48 6.01
CA GLY A 60 1.29 -5.17 5.98
C GLY A 60 1.36 -6.22 7.08
N PHE A 61 1.93 -7.37 6.73
CA PHE A 61 2.10 -8.52 7.60
C PHE A 61 3.53 -9.05 7.52
N LYS A 62 4.12 -9.36 8.66
CA LYS A 62 5.42 -10.01 8.77
C LYS A 62 5.25 -11.48 9.20
N ASP A 63 5.46 -12.40 8.26
CA ASP A 63 5.34 -13.82 8.50
C ASP A 63 6.61 -14.36 9.19
N LEU A 64 6.59 -14.39 10.53
CA LEU A 64 7.73 -14.83 11.33
C LEU A 64 8.05 -16.33 11.15
N ARG A 65 7.08 -17.14 10.69
CA ARG A 65 7.27 -18.58 10.44
C ARG A 65 8.04 -18.84 9.15
N ASN A 66 7.92 -17.90 8.17
CA ASN A 66 8.61 -17.94 6.90
C ASN A 66 9.76 -16.90 6.86
N ASN A 67 10.66 -16.99 7.82
CA ASN A 67 11.87 -16.17 7.89
C ASN A 67 11.61 -14.65 7.88
N GLY A 68 10.45 -14.23 8.41
CA GLY A 68 10.03 -12.83 8.43
C GLY A 68 9.66 -12.26 7.05
N GLN A 69 9.14 -13.11 6.16
CA GLN A 69 8.64 -12.70 4.85
C GLN A 69 7.60 -11.58 4.99
N HIS A 70 7.70 -10.56 4.13
CA HIS A 70 6.76 -9.45 4.11
C HIS A 70 5.61 -9.73 3.14
N LYS A 71 4.39 -9.55 3.64
CA LYS A 71 3.16 -9.75 2.89
C LYS A 71 2.20 -8.58 3.07
N VAL A 72 1.26 -8.48 2.17
CA VAL A 72 -0.01 -7.76 2.35
C VAL A 72 -1.09 -8.78 2.64
N LEU A 73 -1.96 -8.49 3.60
CA LEU A 73 -3.19 -9.23 3.83
C LEU A 73 -4.39 -8.34 3.55
N VAL A 74 -5.36 -8.88 2.82
CA VAL A 74 -6.71 -8.31 2.68
C VAL A 74 -7.63 -9.03 3.67
N ILE A 75 -8.23 -8.27 4.58
CA ILE A 75 -9.04 -8.83 5.67
C ILE A 75 -10.45 -8.25 5.59
N ASP A 76 -11.44 -9.10 5.40
CA ASP A 76 -12.86 -8.77 5.45
C ASP A 76 -13.51 -9.37 6.70
N ASN A 77 -14.02 -8.53 7.59
CA ASN A 77 -14.72 -8.97 8.81
C ASN A 77 -13.94 -10.05 9.58
N GLY A 78 -12.62 -9.89 9.71
CA GLY A 78 -11.76 -10.81 10.43
C GLY A 78 -11.40 -12.10 9.68
N LYS A 79 -11.66 -12.19 8.39
CA LYS A 79 -11.23 -13.28 7.51
C LYS A 79 -10.21 -12.76 6.51
N ILE A 80 -9.09 -13.44 6.35
CA ILE A 80 -8.15 -13.17 5.26
C ILE A 80 -8.81 -13.66 3.98
N VAL A 81 -8.98 -12.76 3.01
CA VAL A 81 -9.66 -13.04 1.73
C VAL A 81 -8.70 -13.02 0.55
N ASP A 82 -7.55 -12.34 0.67
CA ASP A 82 -6.48 -12.36 -0.33
C ASP A 82 -5.14 -11.96 0.30
N GLU A 83 -4.02 -12.27 -0.36
CA GLU A 83 -2.68 -11.88 0.05
C GLU A 83 -1.74 -11.62 -1.13
N TYR A 84 -0.72 -10.79 -0.91
CA TYR A 84 0.39 -10.58 -1.84
C TYR A 84 1.71 -10.65 -1.07
N THR A 85 2.71 -11.32 -1.64
CA THR A 85 4.04 -11.44 -1.04
C THR A 85 5.02 -10.51 -1.76
N LYS A 86 5.80 -9.73 -1.00
CA LYS A 86 6.82 -8.80 -1.50
C LYS A 86 7.77 -9.51 -2.49
N CYS A 87 7.84 -9.01 -3.71
CA CYS A 87 8.68 -9.59 -4.78
C CYS A 87 10.07 -8.96 -4.84
N ILE A 88 10.19 -7.66 -4.58
CA ILE A 88 11.48 -6.96 -4.64
C ILE A 88 12.00 -6.69 -3.23
N LEU A 89 13.01 -7.45 -2.84
CA LEU A 89 13.65 -7.35 -1.54
C LEU A 89 14.79 -6.33 -1.55
N THR A 90 14.93 -5.59 -0.45
CA THR A 90 16.11 -4.76 -0.19
C THR A 90 17.35 -5.64 0.01
N LYS A 91 18.55 -5.05 -0.10
CA LYS A 91 19.81 -5.74 0.21
C LYS A 91 19.78 -6.37 1.61
N GLY A 92 19.37 -5.60 2.63
CA GLY A 92 19.33 -6.09 4.01
C GLY A 92 18.30 -7.21 4.24
N GLU A 93 17.20 -7.27 3.47
CA GLU A 93 16.26 -8.37 3.51
C GLU A 93 16.84 -9.64 2.90
N LYS A 94 17.57 -9.52 1.76
CA LYS A 94 18.28 -10.63 1.12
C LYS A 94 19.36 -11.21 2.03
N GLU A 95 20.17 -10.35 2.66
CA GLU A 95 21.24 -10.75 3.59
C GLU A 95 20.67 -11.48 4.84
N LYS A 96 19.45 -11.17 5.26
CA LYS A 96 18.71 -11.88 6.31
C LYS A 96 18.03 -13.16 5.83
N GLY A 97 18.23 -13.56 4.57
CA GLY A 97 17.69 -14.78 3.98
C GLY A 97 16.16 -14.77 3.80
N LYS A 98 15.52 -13.59 3.69
CA LYS A 98 14.08 -13.52 3.40
C LYS A 98 13.78 -14.06 2.01
N GLN A 99 12.60 -14.67 1.88
CA GLN A 99 12.11 -15.17 0.59
C GLN A 99 11.27 -14.10 -0.10
N HIS A 100 11.49 -13.90 -1.39
CA HIS A 100 10.66 -13.03 -2.22
C HIS A 100 9.39 -13.76 -2.70
N GLY A 101 8.37 -13.00 -3.10
CA GLY A 101 7.22 -13.51 -3.82
C GLY A 101 7.60 -13.92 -5.24
N GLU A 102 6.81 -14.80 -5.83
CA GLU A 102 7.08 -15.34 -7.18
C GLU A 102 6.30 -14.61 -8.28
N LYS A 103 5.31 -13.81 -7.90
CA LYS A 103 4.42 -13.15 -8.87
C LYS A 103 4.04 -11.74 -8.41
N ILE A 104 4.25 -10.77 -9.29
CA ILE A 104 3.71 -9.42 -9.13
C ILE A 104 2.27 -9.44 -9.63
N THR A 105 1.31 -9.15 -8.76
CA THR A 105 -0.12 -9.17 -9.06
C THR A 105 -0.89 -8.26 -8.11
N CYS A 106 -2.08 -7.81 -8.52
CA CYS A 106 -3.00 -7.13 -7.64
C CYS A 106 -3.65 -8.08 -6.64
N VAL A 107 -4.08 -7.55 -5.50
CA VAL A 107 -5.01 -8.24 -4.60
C VAL A 107 -6.45 -7.97 -5.01
N ASN A 108 -7.31 -8.97 -4.80
CA ASN A 108 -8.73 -8.86 -5.04
C ASN A 108 -9.45 -8.31 -3.81
N THR A 109 -10.30 -7.33 -4.00
CA THR A 109 -11.13 -6.77 -2.93
C THR A 109 -12.60 -6.73 -3.34
N LYS A 110 -13.50 -6.52 -2.39
CA LYS A 110 -14.92 -6.32 -2.71
C LYS A 110 -15.19 -5.04 -3.52
N PHE A 111 -14.22 -4.13 -3.61
CA PHE A 111 -14.31 -2.89 -4.35
C PHE A 111 -13.73 -2.98 -5.77
N GLY A 112 -12.98 -4.02 -6.06
CA GLY A 112 -12.19 -4.24 -7.28
C GLY A 112 -10.77 -4.65 -6.95
N LYS A 113 -9.92 -4.76 -7.97
CA LYS A 113 -8.50 -5.06 -7.80
C LYS A 113 -7.76 -3.85 -7.24
N ILE A 114 -6.79 -4.10 -6.36
CA ILE A 114 -5.89 -3.08 -5.80
C ILE A 114 -4.45 -3.56 -5.95
N GLY A 115 -3.60 -2.75 -6.57
CA GLY A 115 -2.15 -3.01 -6.61
C GLY A 115 -1.49 -2.53 -5.31
N VAL A 116 -0.73 -3.39 -4.64
CA VAL A 116 -0.06 -2.99 -3.39
C VAL A 116 1.45 -3.15 -3.50
N LEU A 117 2.15 -2.02 -3.58
CA LEU A 117 3.61 -1.95 -3.57
C LEU A 117 4.09 -1.95 -2.11
N ILE A 118 4.91 -2.93 -1.76
CA ILE A 118 5.44 -3.03 -0.40
C ILE A 118 6.77 -2.27 -0.32
N CYS A 119 6.75 -1.08 0.30
CA CYS A 119 7.92 -0.27 0.64
C CYS A 119 8.83 -0.02 -0.57
N TYR A 120 9.98 -0.69 -0.61
CA TYR A 120 11.01 -0.56 -1.63
C TYR A 120 10.52 -0.81 -3.07
N GLU A 121 9.42 -1.52 -3.26
CA GLU A 121 8.83 -1.80 -4.57
C GLU A 121 8.41 -0.54 -5.34
N ILE A 122 8.16 0.59 -4.65
CA ILE A 122 7.85 1.89 -5.29
C ILE A 122 8.95 2.37 -6.23
N HIS A 123 10.21 1.96 -6.00
CA HIS A 123 11.38 2.36 -6.80
C HIS A 123 11.43 1.67 -8.17
N PHE A 124 10.66 0.61 -8.36
CA PHE A 124 10.64 -0.19 -9.58
C PHE A 124 9.38 0.12 -10.39
N PRO A 125 9.49 0.91 -11.48
CA PRO A 125 8.32 1.25 -12.31
C PRO A 125 7.64 0.02 -12.89
N GLU A 126 8.39 -1.06 -13.11
CA GLU A 126 7.89 -2.34 -13.62
C GLU A 126 6.84 -2.95 -12.69
N VAL A 127 7.03 -2.87 -11.36
CA VAL A 127 6.08 -3.43 -10.38
C VAL A 127 4.76 -2.70 -10.48
N ALA A 128 4.77 -1.37 -10.43
CA ALA A 128 3.57 -0.57 -10.55
C ALA A 128 2.89 -0.79 -11.92
N ARG A 129 3.69 -0.88 -13.00
CA ARG A 129 3.19 -1.11 -14.36
C ARG A 129 2.53 -2.47 -14.52
N ILE A 130 3.13 -3.54 -14.02
CA ILE A 130 2.56 -4.90 -14.09
C ILE A 130 1.22 -4.93 -13.35
N MET A 131 1.16 -4.37 -12.14
CA MET A 131 -0.09 -4.27 -11.38
C MET A 131 -1.14 -3.43 -12.13
N SER A 132 -0.74 -2.31 -12.74
CA SER A 132 -1.67 -1.42 -13.45
C SER A 132 -2.24 -2.03 -14.74
N LEU A 133 -1.56 -3.00 -15.35
CA LEU A 133 -2.07 -3.76 -16.48
C LEU A 133 -3.20 -4.75 -16.10
N GLU A 134 -3.38 -5.02 -14.80
CA GLU A 134 -4.52 -5.78 -14.30
C GLU A 134 -5.78 -4.92 -14.05
N ASP A 135 -5.76 -3.64 -14.43
CA ASP A 135 -6.86 -2.67 -14.28
C ASP A 135 -7.29 -2.45 -12.81
N PRO A 136 -6.38 -2.11 -11.90
CA PRO A 136 -6.72 -1.84 -10.50
C PRO A 136 -7.51 -0.53 -10.37
N ILE A 137 -8.33 -0.45 -9.31
CA ILE A 137 -9.02 0.79 -8.95
C ILE A 137 -8.07 1.82 -8.31
N MET A 138 -7.00 1.36 -7.67
CA MET A 138 -5.94 2.19 -7.11
C MET A 138 -4.65 1.38 -6.88
N LEU A 139 -3.55 2.09 -6.72
CA LEU A 139 -2.31 1.57 -6.14
C LEU A 139 -2.19 2.01 -4.67
N ILE A 140 -1.58 1.17 -3.85
CA ILE A 140 -1.26 1.47 -2.45
C ILE A 140 0.24 1.20 -2.26
N ASN A 141 0.96 2.10 -1.57
CA ASN A 141 2.33 1.89 -1.14
C ASN A 141 2.40 1.83 0.39
N ILE A 142 2.55 0.64 0.95
CA ILE A 142 2.72 0.45 2.40
C ILE A 142 4.21 0.46 2.75
N ILE A 143 4.61 1.30 3.71
CA ILE A 143 6.01 1.61 4.02
C ILE A 143 6.35 1.17 5.45
N GLY A 144 7.47 0.48 5.64
CA GLY A 144 7.84 -0.14 6.91
C GLY A 144 8.47 0.80 7.96
N THR A 145 8.92 1.99 7.53
CA THR A 145 9.53 3.02 8.40
C THR A 145 9.06 4.40 7.97
N GLY A 146 9.34 5.44 8.76
CA GLY A 146 9.31 6.82 8.26
C GLY A 146 10.45 7.09 7.27
N MET A 147 10.54 8.32 6.79
CA MET A 147 11.63 8.79 5.94
C MET A 147 12.77 9.31 6.80
N TYR A 148 14.00 8.88 6.54
CA TYR A 148 15.16 9.22 7.36
C TYR A 148 15.60 10.69 7.25
N HIS A 149 15.23 11.36 6.14
CA HIS A 149 15.55 12.77 5.89
C HIS A 149 14.70 13.33 4.73
N ASP A 150 14.69 14.66 4.59
CA ASP A 150 13.84 15.37 3.61
C ASP A 150 14.08 14.93 2.16
N LEU A 151 15.33 14.66 1.76
CA LEU A 151 15.63 14.18 0.42
C LEU A 151 14.96 12.83 0.12
N GLN A 152 14.93 11.91 1.10
CA GLN A 152 14.23 10.63 0.94
C GLN A 152 12.72 10.86 0.86
N LEU A 153 12.17 11.75 1.67
CA LEU A 153 10.76 12.15 1.60
C LEU A 153 10.42 12.67 0.19
N GLU A 154 11.23 13.56 -0.34
CA GLU A 154 11.06 14.11 -1.69
C GLU A 154 11.13 13.00 -2.76
N GLN A 155 12.11 12.10 -2.67
CA GLN A 155 12.25 10.98 -3.62
C GLN A 155 11.01 10.07 -3.60
N TRP A 156 10.53 9.66 -2.42
CA TRP A 156 9.40 8.75 -2.31
C TRP A 156 8.10 9.39 -2.79
N THR A 157 7.85 10.65 -2.45
CA THR A 157 6.65 11.36 -2.90
C THR A 157 6.70 11.66 -4.41
N THR A 158 7.88 11.95 -4.96
CA THR A 158 8.09 12.11 -6.42
C THR A 158 7.82 10.80 -7.16
N LEU A 159 8.36 9.68 -6.67
CA LEU A 159 8.10 8.37 -7.27
C LEU A 159 6.62 8.00 -7.20
N ALA A 160 5.97 8.21 -6.05
CA ALA A 160 4.54 7.95 -5.91
C ALA A 160 3.71 8.76 -6.91
N LYS A 161 4.00 10.06 -7.04
CA LYS A 161 3.36 10.92 -8.03
C LYS A 161 3.58 10.44 -9.47
N ALA A 162 4.80 10.00 -9.80
CA ALA A 162 5.12 9.44 -11.10
C ALA A 162 4.32 8.16 -11.37
N ARG A 163 4.23 7.24 -10.38
CA ARG A 163 3.42 6.00 -10.50
C ARG A 163 1.94 6.30 -10.75
N ALA A 164 1.39 7.35 -10.10
CA ALA A 164 0.02 7.77 -10.35
C ALA A 164 -0.19 8.24 -11.81
N ILE A 165 0.68 9.13 -12.28
CA ILE A 165 0.58 9.75 -13.62
C ILE A 165 0.75 8.72 -14.72
N GLU A 166 1.87 7.98 -14.71
CA GLU A 166 2.25 7.06 -15.79
C GLU A 166 1.33 5.83 -15.91
N ASN A 167 0.56 5.53 -14.85
CA ASN A 167 -0.39 4.44 -14.80
C ASN A 167 -1.86 4.90 -14.75
N GLU A 168 -2.10 6.22 -14.77
CA GLU A 168 -3.44 6.85 -14.79
C GLU A 168 -4.35 6.31 -13.65
N VAL A 169 -3.79 6.16 -12.46
CA VAL A 169 -4.44 5.53 -11.31
C VAL A 169 -4.15 6.31 -10.03
N TYR A 170 -5.07 6.29 -9.07
CA TYR A 170 -4.79 6.81 -7.73
C TYR A 170 -3.67 6.02 -7.06
N ILE A 171 -2.83 6.71 -6.29
CA ILE A 171 -1.89 6.07 -5.38
C ILE A 171 -2.01 6.64 -3.98
N LEU A 172 -2.14 5.75 -2.99
CA LEU A 172 -2.16 6.07 -1.57
C LEU A 172 -0.91 5.47 -0.92
N GLY A 173 -0.29 6.19 0.02
CA GLY A 173 0.83 5.67 0.81
C GLY A 173 0.65 5.91 2.30
N CYS A 174 1.22 5.00 3.12
CA CYS A 174 1.28 5.12 4.57
C CYS A 174 2.55 4.50 5.15
N SER A 175 3.04 5.07 6.26
CA SER A 175 4.19 4.59 6.99
C SER A 175 3.90 4.47 8.49
N HIS A 176 4.85 3.94 9.26
CA HIS A 176 4.79 4.02 10.72
C HIS A 176 5.21 5.40 11.22
N TYR A 177 4.70 5.77 12.41
CA TYR A 177 5.23 6.85 13.22
C TYR A 177 6.32 6.29 14.14
N GLU A 178 7.52 6.78 13.95
CA GLU A 178 8.74 6.45 14.69
C GLU A 178 9.58 7.73 14.89
N GLU A 179 10.88 7.61 15.04
CA GLU A 179 11.81 8.76 15.15
C GLU A 179 12.02 9.48 13.80
N GLU A 180 11.79 8.76 12.68
CA GLU A 180 11.88 9.32 11.33
C GLU A 180 10.61 10.09 10.93
N ILE A 181 10.65 10.76 9.78
CA ILE A 181 9.52 11.52 9.24
C ILE A 181 8.41 10.55 8.81
N PRO A 182 7.29 10.45 9.53
CA PRO A 182 6.16 9.62 9.13
C PRO A 182 5.46 10.23 7.92
N LEU A 183 4.80 9.40 7.13
CA LEU A 183 4.25 9.81 5.86
C LEU A 183 2.91 9.14 5.57
N ALA A 184 1.89 9.96 5.25
CA ALA A 184 0.72 9.54 4.51
C ALA A 184 0.50 10.47 3.32
N TYR A 185 0.18 9.90 2.16
CA TYR A 185 -0.10 10.69 0.96
C TYR A 185 -1.17 10.05 0.09
N VAL A 186 -1.83 10.89 -0.72
CA VAL A 186 -2.68 10.46 -1.83
C VAL A 186 -2.42 11.37 -3.03
N TYR A 187 -2.11 10.75 -4.16
CA TYR A 187 -2.09 11.40 -5.46
C TYR A 187 -3.18 10.79 -6.35
N ASN A 188 -3.92 11.65 -7.05
CA ASN A 188 -4.88 11.17 -8.04
C ASN A 188 -4.19 10.80 -9.37
N SER A 189 -4.95 10.25 -10.30
CA SER A 189 -4.46 9.74 -11.59
C SER A 189 -3.75 10.76 -12.49
N VAL A 190 -3.90 12.05 -12.21
CA VAL A 190 -3.17 13.14 -12.91
C VAL A 190 -2.03 13.72 -12.06
N GLY A 191 -1.70 13.07 -10.94
CA GLY A 191 -0.60 13.45 -10.06
C GLY A 191 -0.88 14.65 -9.15
N ARG A 192 -2.15 15.07 -8.99
CA ARG A 192 -2.51 16.09 -8.01
C ARG A 192 -2.47 15.48 -6.61
N CYS A 193 -1.83 16.16 -5.68
CA CYS A 193 -1.81 15.77 -4.27
C CYS A 193 -3.17 16.10 -3.63
N GLU A 194 -3.85 15.09 -3.12
CA GLU A 194 -5.13 15.22 -2.41
C GLU A 194 -4.96 15.08 -0.88
N LEU A 195 -3.90 14.41 -0.46
CA LEU A 195 -3.51 14.29 0.93
C LEU A 195 -1.98 14.27 1.03
N MET A 196 -1.44 15.03 1.97
CA MET A 196 -0.04 14.94 2.41
C MET A 196 0.01 15.20 3.91
N LYS A 197 0.49 14.21 4.66
CA LYS A 197 0.69 14.27 6.11
C LYS A 197 2.08 13.81 6.45
N THR A 198 2.82 14.68 7.12
CA THR A 198 4.14 14.43 7.68
C THR A 198 4.16 14.87 9.14
N ASN A 199 4.95 14.21 9.97
CA ASN A 199 5.07 14.50 11.41
C ASN A 199 3.76 14.37 12.21
N GLU A 200 2.78 13.63 11.69
CA GLU A 200 1.51 13.35 12.35
C GLU A 200 1.27 11.85 12.43
N CYS A 201 0.63 11.38 13.52
CA CYS A 201 0.18 10.00 13.69
C CYS A 201 -1.34 9.92 13.73
N GLY A 202 -1.91 8.77 13.34
CA GLY A 202 -3.35 8.51 13.38
C GLY A 202 -3.90 7.98 12.08
N GLY A 203 -5.20 8.17 11.86
CA GLY A 203 -5.90 7.81 10.64
C GLY A 203 -6.27 9.04 9.82
N PHE A 204 -5.86 9.10 8.56
CA PHE A 204 -6.13 10.20 7.65
C PHE A 204 -7.10 9.74 6.57
N VAL A 205 -8.31 10.30 6.58
CA VAL A 205 -9.39 9.90 5.68
C VAL A 205 -9.35 10.74 4.40
N VAL A 206 -9.50 10.05 3.27
CA VAL A 206 -9.67 10.66 1.95
C VAL A 206 -10.83 9.99 1.21
N GLU A 207 -11.58 10.75 0.44
CA GLU A 207 -12.58 10.23 -0.49
C GLU A 207 -11.96 10.12 -1.88
N VAL A 208 -11.84 8.91 -2.40
CA VAL A 208 -11.29 8.62 -3.73
C VAL A 208 -12.44 8.43 -4.70
N ASP A 209 -12.43 9.18 -5.80
CA ASP A 209 -13.39 8.98 -6.88
C ASP A 209 -12.84 7.96 -7.88
N LEU A 210 -13.43 6.77 -7.87
CA LEU A 210 -13.04 5.65 -8.72
C LEU A 210 -13.62 5.72 -10.14
N ASP A 211 -14.31 6.81 -10.49
CA ASP A 211 -14.79 7.02 -11.86
C ASP A 211 -13.63 7.41 -12.77
N LYS A 212 -13.08 6.40 -13.45
CA LYS A 212 -11.94 6.56 -14.36
C LYS A 212 -12.28 7.41 -15.60
N SER A 213 -13.57 7.60 -15.95
CA SER A 213 -13.97 8.39 -17.12
C SER A 213 -13.62 9.86 -17.00
N ASN A 214 -13.52 10.37 -15.79
CA ASN A 214 -13.20 11.78 -15.51
C ASN A 214 -11.70 12.09 -15.47
N ALA A 215 -10.84 11.08 -15.53
CA ALA A 215 -9.40 11.22 -15.27
C ALA A 215 -8.49 11.00 -16.49
N LYS A 216 -9.00 10.39 -17.57
CA LYS A 216 -8.19 10.07 -18.75
C LYS A 216 -7.99 11.29 -19.64
N VAL A 217 -6.91 12.01 -19.43
CA VAL A 217 -6.44 13.08 -20.32
C VAL A 217 -5.63 12.48 -21.49
N ILE A 218 -4.96 11.35 -21.26
CA ILE A 218 -4.08 10.62 -22.18
C ILE A 218 -4.26 9.14 -21.88
N ASN A 219 -4.01 8.25 -22.83
CA ASN A 219 -4.11 6.79 -22.66
C ASN A 219 -2.72 6.15 -22.59
N TYR A 220 -1.90 6.51 -21.60
CA TYR A 220 -0.52 5.99 -21.49
C TYR A 220 -0.43 4.47 -21.52
N LEU A 221 -1.42 3.77 -20.92
CA LEU A 221 -1.42 2.30 -20.91
C LEU A 221 -1.76 1.70 -22.27
N GLU A 222 -2.67 2.33 -23.03
CA GLU A 222 -3.09 1.88 -24.37
C GLU A 222 -2.04 2.21 -25.45
N ASP A 223 -1.36 3.37 -25.32
CA ASP A 223 -0.35 3.83 -26.28
C ASP A 223 0.98 3.05 -26.20
N ARG A 224 1.12 2.13 -25.25
CA ARG A 224 2.32 1.30 -25.10
C ARG A 224 2.51 0.39 -26.31
N VAL A 225 3.77 0.18 -26.67
CA VAL A 225 4.19 -0.79 -27.69
C VAL A 225 4.96 -1.94 -27.02
N PRO A 226 4.28 -2.95 -26.44
CA PRO A 226 4.89 -3.96 -25.55
C PRO A 226 6.13 -4.65 -26.13
N ARG A 227 6.13 -4.92 -27.45
CA ARG A 227 7.26 -5.57 -28.16
C ARG A 227 8.59 -4.84 -28.02
N LEU A 228 8.58 -3.52 -27.76
CA LEU A 228 9.80 -2.73 -27.59
C LEU A 228 10.39 -2.85 -26.18
N PHE A 229 9.68 -3.47 -25.25
CA PHE A 229 10.09 -3.62 -23.85
C PHE A 229 10.60 -5.03 -23.51
N ASN A 230 10.75 -5.92 -24.49
CA ASN A 230 11.20 -7.30 -24.25
C ASN A 230 12.59 -7.37 -23.61
N VAL A 231 13.45 -6.38 -23.86
CA VAL A 231 14.77 -6.26 -23.22
C VAL A 231 14.72 -6.19 -21.68
N LEU A 232 13.59 -5.81 -21.11
CA LEU A 232 13.42 -5.77 -19.64
C LEU A 232 13.21 -7.17 -19.02
N SER A 233 13.07 -8.21 -19.82
CA SER A 233 12.92 -9.60 -19.38
C SER A 233 14.20 -10.44 -19.51
N GLU A 234 15.31 -9.84 -19.96
CA GLU A 234 16.64 -10.46 -20.04
C GLU A 234 17.44 -10.15 -18.77
#